data_597585c6b2767b7e90fef88d006a4d14
#
_entry.id   597585c6b2767b7e90fef88d006a4d14
#
_cell.length_a   1.000
_cell.length_b   1.000
_cell.length_c   1.000
_cell.angle_alpha   90.00
_cell.angle_beta   90.00
_cell.angle_gamma   90.00
#
_symmetry.space_group_name_H-M   'P 1'
#
loop_
_entity.id
_entity.type
_entity.pdbx_description
1 polymer ?
#
loop_
_entity_poly.entity_id
_entity_poly.type
_entity_poly.pdbx_seq_one_letter_code
_entity_poly.pdbx_strand_id
1 'polypeptide(L)'
;MIRGAIEVATPTLVSGWIYCKHLSLRDQLVLAFVGPRCVGTGKVEIYRKDLHEAKLGDGYCGFHFPIALQPGEQPVAVVVRLQESDASLLQANSRVGV
;
A
#
# COMPACT_ATOMS: atom_id res chain seq x y z
N MET A 1 6.40 11.44 -9.54
CA MET A 1 5.84 10.12 -9.88
C MET A 1 5.85 9.21 -8.67
N ILE A 2 4.76 8.53 -8.44
CA ILE A 2 4.63 7.61 -7.30
C ILE A 2 4.87 6.18 -7.77
N ARG A 3 5.70 5.46 -7.02
CA ARG A 3 5.99 4.04 -7.25
C ARG A 3 5.62 3.26 -6.01
N GLY A 4 5.28 2.01 -6.18
CA GLY A 4 4.99 1.15 -5.06
C GLY A 4 4.25 -0.09 -5.48
N ALA A 5 3.98 -0.93 -4.49
CA ALA A 5 3.25 -2.17 -4.72
C ALA A 5 2.64 -2.66 -3.43
N ILE A 6 1.52 -3.34 -3.55
CA ILE A 6 0.96 -4.13 -2.47
C ILE A 6 1.62 -5.51 -2.53
N GLU A 7 2.29 -5.89 -1.47
CA GLU A 7 3.02 -7.17 -1.43
C GLU A 7 2.22 -8.27 -0.76
N VAL A 8 1.39 -7.91 0.22
CA VAL A 8 0.54 -8.86 0.94
C VAL A 8 -0.85 -8.26 1.07
N ALA A 9 -1.86 -9.04 0.75
CA ALA A 9 -3.25 -8.68 1.01
C ALA A 9 -4.01 -9.92 1.46
N THR A 10 -4.59 -9.84 2.64
CA THR A 10 -5.44 -10.88 3.22
C THR A 10 -6.77 -10.25 3.61
N PRO A 11 -7.76 -11.02 4.07
CA PRO A 11 -9.01 -10.42 4.54
C PRO A 11 -8.86 -9.46 5.73
N THR A 12 -7.72 -9.50 6.42
CA THR A 12 -7.52 -8.72 7.65
C THR A 12 -6.30 -7.82 7.63
N LEU A 13 -5.48 -7.86 6.57
CA LEU A 13 -4.19 -7.17 6.56
C LEU A 13 -3.77 -6.79 5.15
N VAL A 14 -3.15 -5.62 5.02
CA VAL A 14 -2.46 -5.24 3.79
C VAL A 14 -1.10 -4.66 4.14
N SER A 15 -0.09 -4.99 3.33
CA SER A 15 1.24 -4.42 3.47
C SER A 15 1.88 -4.23 2.10
N GLY A 16 2.85 -3.32 2.06
CA GLY A 16 3.56 -3.02 0.83
C GLY A 16 4.45 -1.80 1.03
N TRP A 17 4.69 -1.09 -0.05
CA TRP A 17 5.52 0.11 -0.01
C TRP A 17 5.04 1.13 -1.04
N ILE A 18 5.40 2.40 -0.78
CA ILE A 18 5.07 3.51 -1.67
C ILE A 18 6.20 4.54 -1.59
N TYR A 19 6.59 5.09 -2.74
CA TYR A 19 7.69 6.02 -2.82
C TYR A 19 7.44 7.10 -3.86
N CYS A 20 7.83 8.32 -3.54
CA CYS A 20 7.82 9.44 -4.47
C CYS A 20 9.23 10.05 -4.50
N LYS A 21 9.79 10.19 -5.70
CA LYS A 21 11.15 10.70 -5.87
C LYS A 21 11.31 12.14 -5.38
N HIS A 22 10.28 12.94 -5.52
CA HIS A 22 10.37 14.38 -5.27
C HIS A 22 9.83 14.81 -3.92
N LEU A 23 9.30 13.90 -3.13
CA LEU A 23 8.62 14.22 -1.90
C LEU A 23 8.67 13.03 -0.95
N SER A 24 9.05 13.28 0.31
CA SER A 24 8.96 12.21 1.31
C SER A 24 7.49 11.91 1.60
N LEU A 25 7.15 10.63 1.55
CA LEU A 25 5.80 10.17 1.90
C LEU A 25 5.73 9.62 3.31
N ARG A 26 6.83 9.70 4.06
CA ARG A 26 6.87 9.23 5.44
C ARG A 26 5.77 9.92 6.26
N ASP A 27 5.04 9.13 7.04
CA ASP A 27 3.93 9.55 7.90
C ASP A 27 2.67 10.01 7.13
N GLN A 28 2.67 9.90 5.80
CA GLN A 28 1.46 10.18 5.04
C GLN A 28 0.45 9.06 5.20
N LEU A 29 -0.82 9.41 5.15
CA LEU A 29 -1.91 8.43 5.23
C LEU A 29 -2.08 7.71 3.91
N VAL A 30 -2.31 6.41 4.01
CA VAL A 30 -2.69 5.57 2.88
C VAL A 30 -4.00 4.88 3.22
N LEU A 31 -4.82 4.68 2.20
CA LEU A 31 -6.15 4.12 2.35
C LEU A 31 -6.29 2.91 1.43
N ALA A 32 -6.90 1.86 1.98
CA ALA A 32 -7.17 0.66 1.20
C ALA A 32 -8.64 0.65 0.78
N PHE A 33 -8.88 0.28 -0.46
CA PHE A 33 -10.23 0.25 -1.04
C PHE A 33 -10.51 -1.08 -1.71
N VAL A 34 -11.78 -1.48 -1.66
CA VAL A 34 -12.32 -2.49 -2.56
C VAL A 34 -13.47 -1.81 -3.28
N GLY A 35 -13.27 -1.54 -4.58
CA GLY A 35 -14.20 -0.69 -5.32
C GLY A 35 -14.30 0.69 -4.65
N PRO A 36 -15.50 1.19 -4.39
CA PRO A 36 -15.66 2.51 -3.74
C PRO A 36 -15.56 2.45 -2.21
N ARG A 37 -15.43 1.27 -1.62
CA ARG A 37 -15.49 1.10 -0.17
C ARG A 37 -14.09 1.13 0.44
N CYS A 38 -13.85 2.03 1.40
CA CYS A 38 -12.62 2.06 2.17
C CYS A 38 -12.64 0.94 3.20
N VAL A 39 -11.64 0.07 3.16
CA VAL A 39 -11.58 -1.09 4.04
C VAL A 39 -10.52 -0.96 5.12
N GLY A 40 -9.72 0.09 5.10
CA GLY A 40 -8.73 0.35 6.14
C GLY A 40 -7.87 1.55 5.82
N THR A 41 -7.16 2.04 6.84
CA THR A 41 -6.24 3.15 6.69
C THR A 41 -4.97 2.88 7.49
N GLY A 42 -3.87 3.47 7.06
CA GLY A 42 -2.61 3.36 7.76
C GLY A 42 -1.68 4.49 7.36
N LYS A 43 -0.41 4.36 7.75
CA LYS A 43 0.61 5.36 7.45
C LYS A 43 1.82 4.71 6.80
N VAL A 44 2.55 5.52 6.06
CA VAL A 44 3.85 5.13 5.50
C VAL A 44 4.88 5.34 6.61
N GLU A 45 5.12 4.30 7.41
CA GLU A 45 5.96 4.45 8.61
C GLU A 45 6.90 3.29 8.85
N ILE A 46 6.96 2.32 7.95
CA ILE A 46 7.77 1.12 8.14
C ILE A 46 9.09 1.29 7.39
N TYR A 47 10.20 1.11 8.11
CA TYR A 47 11.52 1.10 7.49
C TYR A 47 11.71 -0.19 6.70
N ARG A 48 12.18 -0.05 5.47
CA ARG A 48 12.48 -1.17 4.58
C ARG A 48 13.94 -1.08 4.17
N LYS A 49 14.74 -1.96 4.70
CA LYS A 49 16.18 -2.00 4.41
C LYS A 49 16.43 -2.20 2.90
N ASP A 50 15.68 -3.08 2.28
CA ASP A 50 15.80 -3.36 0.85
C ASP A 50 15.56 -2.11 -0.01
N LEU A 51 14.57 -1.30 0.37
CA LEU A 51 14.27 -0.07 -0.35
C LEU A 51 15.31 1.00 -0.09
N HIS A 52 15.82 1.07 1.13
CA HIS A 52 16.91 1.99 1.48
C HIS A 52 18.17 1.66 0.67
N GLU A 53 18.50 0.38 0.56
CA GLU A 53 19.66 -0.06 -0.23
C GLU A 53 19.44 0.17 -1.72
N ALA A 54 18.20 0.16 -2.17
CA ALA A 54 17.86 0.49 -3.55
C ALA A 54 17.80 2.00 -3.79
N LYS A 55 18.18 2.81 -2.78
CA LYS A 55 18.24 4.27 -2.84
C LYS A 55 16.87 4.92 -3.03
N LEU A 56 15.85 4.32 -2.46
CA LEU A 56 14.50 4.89 -2.44
C LEU A 56 14.34 5.70 -1.15
N GLY A 57 14.86 6.92 -1.17
CA GLY A 57 14.79 7.81 -0.03
C GLY A 57 15.52 7.27 1.20
N ASP A 58 14.93 7.48 2.37
CA ASP A 58 15.48 7.02 3.65
C ASP A 58 15.02 5.61 4.03
N GLY A 59 14.29 4.94 3.13
CA GLY A 59 13.80 3.59 3.37
C GLY A 59 12.48 3.51 4.15
N TYR A 60 12.00 4.62 4.67
CA TYR A 60 10.71 4.66 5.38
C TYR A 60 9.56 4.77 4.38
N CYS A 61 9.44 3.75 3.56
CA CYS A 61 8.47 3.69 2.47
C CYS A 61 7.42 2.59 2.67
N GLY A 62 7.56 1.79 3.72
CA GLY A 62 6.67 0.66 3.94
C GLY A 62 5.37 1.05 4.62
N PHE A 63 4.34 0.27 4.37
CA PHE A 63 3.09 0.35 5.12
C PHE A 63 2.62 -1.05 5.48
N HIS A 64 1.91 -1.14 6.59
CA HIS A 64 1.42 -2.41 7.13
C HIS A 64 0.28 -2.04 8.06
N PHE A 65 -0.96 -2.35 7.66
CA PHE A 65 -2.09 -1.95 8.48
C PHE A 65 -3.25 -2.92 8.32
N PRO A 66 -4.13 -2.99 9.34
CA PRO A 66 -5.28 -3.88 9.27
C PRO A 66 -6.34 -3.36 8.30
N ILE A 67 -7.02 -4.29 7.66
CA ILE A 67 -8.19 -4.01 6.85
C ILE A 67 -9.30 -4.96 7.27
N ALA A 68 -10.52 -4.68 6.83
CA ALA A 68 -11.68 -5.51 7.15
C ALA A 68 -12.51 -5.72 5.89
N LEU A 69 -12.33 -6.88 5.27
CA LEU A 69 -13.13 -7.26 4.11
C LEU A 69 -14.45 -7.88 4.55
N GLN A 70 -15.49 -7.65 3.77
CA GLN A 70 -16.79 -8.27 3.97
C GLN A 70 -16.87 -9.58 3.18
N PRO A 71 -17.83 -10.46 3.54
CA PRO A 71 -18.06 -11.66 2.74
C PRO A 71 -18.27 -11.30 1.28
N GLY A 72 -17.59 -12.01 0.39
CA GLY A 72 -17.66 -11.75 -1.04
C GLY A 72 -16.60 -10.82 -1.56
N GLU A 73 -15.96 -10.02 -0.70
CA GLU A 73 -14.83 -9.20 -1.11
C GLU A 73 -13.55 -10.04 -1.13
N GLN A 74 -12.77 -9.88 -2.18
CA GLN A 74 -11.56 -10.69 -2.36
C GLN A 74 -10.31 -9.88 -2.09
N PRO A 75 -9.32 -10.45 -1.40
CA PRO A 75 -8.06 -9.73 -1.14
C PRO A 75 -7.38 -9.23 -2.42
N VAL A 76 -7.50 -9.95 -3.53
CA VAL A 76 -6.89 -9.54 -4.80
C VAL A 76 -7.51 -8.24 -5.36
N ALA A 77 -8.68 -7.85 -4.88
CA ALA A 77 -9.34 -6.62 -5.33
C ALA A 77 -8.89 -5.39 -4.54
N VAL A 78 -8.08 -5.57 -3.50
CA VAL A 78 -7.64 -4.45 -2.66
C VAL A 78 -6.70 -3.55 -3.44
N VAL A 79 -6.98 -2.24 -3.39
CA VAL A 79 -6.16 -1.19 -3.97
C VAL A 79 -5.78 -0.22 -2.85
N VAL A 80 -4.54 0.24 -2.84
CA VAL A 80 -4.08 1.22 -1.86
C VAL A 80 -3.84 2.55 -2.56
N ARG A 81 -4.33 3.62 -1.95
CA ARG A 81 -4.20 4.98 -2.48
C ARG A 81 -3.58 5.87 -1.43
N LEU A 82 -2.75 6.80 -1.89
CA LEU A 82 -2.24 7.86 -1.03
C LEU A 82 -3.37 8.88 -0.81
N GLN A 83 -3.52 9.34 0.43
CA GLN A 83 -4.52 10.35 0.75
C GLN A 83 -4.31 11.60 -0.11
N GLU A 84 -5.41 12.15 -0.62
CA GLU A 84 -5.41 13.37 -1.46
C GLU A 84 -4.66 13.20 -2.77
N SER A 85 -4.57 11.98 -3.27
CA SER A 85 -3.93 11.68 -4.55
C SER A 85 -4.80 10.73 -5.34
N ASP A 86 -4.75 10.86 -6.67
CA ASP A 86 -5.41 9.91 -7.56
C ASP A 86 -4.56 8.68 -7.83
N ALA A 87 -3.32 8.68 -7.36
CA ALA A 87 -2.42 7.55 -7.58
C ALA A 87 -2.89 6.34 -6.77
N SER A 88 -2.98 5.20 -7.43
CA SER A 88 -3.40 3.95 -6.81
C SER A 88 -2.31 2.91 -6.98
N LEU A 89 -2.08 2.12 -5.94
CA LEU A 89 -1.20 0.97 -5.99
C LEU A 89 -2.00 -0.28 -6.24
N LEU A 90 -1.56 -1.07 -7.19
CA LEU A 90 -2.12 -2.38 -7.46
C LEU A 90 -1.23 -3.43 -6.80
N GLN A 91 -1.79 -4.61 -6.62
CA GLN A 91 -1.01 -5.71 -6.08
C GLN A 91 0.02 -6.16 -7.11
N ALA A 92 1.28 -6.26 -6.67
CA ALA A 92 2.38 -6.64 -7.57
C ALA A 92 2.15 -8.01 -8.18
N ASN A 93 1.52 -8.91 -7.43
CA ASN A 93 1.29 -10.29 -7.85
C ASN A 93 -0.20 -10.61 -7.92
N SER A 94 -1.01 -9.64 -8.32
CA SER A 94 -2.46 -9.84 -8.36
C SER A 94 -2.87 -11.05 -9.20
N ARG A 95 -2.16 -11.30 -10.26
CA ARG A 95 -2.40 -12.46 -11.13
C ARG A 95 -2.01 -13.78 -10.47
N VAL A 96 -1.13 -13.72 -9.47
CA VAL A 96 -0.64 -14.91 -8.77
C VAL A 96 -1.51 -15.23 -7.58
N GLY A 97 -2.12 -14.23 -7.00
CA GLY A 97 -2.97 -14.42 -5.84
C GLY A 97 -4.31 -15.08 -6.14
N VAL A 98 -4.52 -15.42 -7.36
CA VAL A 98 -5.74 -16.09 -7.76
C VAL A 98 -5.61 -17.60 -7.61
#